data_db6ef3b4d4c5a2f96fc268566315ddc4
#
_entry.id   db6ef3b4d4c5a2f96fc268566315ddc4
#
_cell.length_a   1.000
_cell.length_b   1.000
_cell.length_c   1.000
_cell.angle_alpha   90.00
_cell.angle_beta   90.00
_cell.angle_gamma   90.00
#
_symmetry.space_group_name_H-M   'P 1'
#
loop_
_entity.id
_entity.type
_entity.pdbx_description
1 polymer ?
#
loop_
_entity_poly.entity_id
_entity_poly.type
_entity_poly.pdbx_seq_one_letter_code
_entity_poly.pdbx_strand_id
1 'polypeptide(L)'
;MYFRITIPSLQDGKKDEAISFVKERVMTEFDNTPGLLSMTAAITGETSGINMAAYESKEAMESIADKIQTVLAEAAVFMSAPPVIYQGDAVFGKVYQTIGKDEKKPGYLRLVVGVAKDNDAVLNFIKEKVQPIYEESEGLQITGAIFDENTGISWSIWDSQAAMDEAATQLQNALDSESESDLFDGATVAYM
;
A
#
# COMPACT_ATOMS: atom_id res chain seq x y z
N MET A 1 -3.33 -12.48 -8.26
CA MET A 1 -2.54 -11.99 -7.10
C MET A 1 -3.47 -11.15 -6.25
N TYR A 2 -3.53 -11.42 -4.97
CA TYR A 2 -4.45 -10.79 -4.04
C TYR A 2 -3.67 -9.97 -2.99
N PHE A 3 -4.14 -8.77 -2.67
CA PHE A 3 -3.49 -7.89 -1.71
C PHE A 3 -4.35 -7.68 -0.48
N ARG A 4 -3.67 -7.53 0.66
CA ARG A 4 -4.25 -7.02 1.90
C ARG A 4 -3.38 -5.84 2.38
N ILE A 5 -4.03 -4.70 2.55
CA ILE A 5 -3.42 -3.46 3.02
C ILE A 5 -4.05 -3.12 4.36
N THR A 6 -3.23 -2.93 5.38
CA THR A 6 -3.66 -2.63 6.75
C THR A 6 -3.03 -1.30 7.17
N ILE A 7 -3.85 -0.34 7.55
CA ILE A 7 -3.43 0.99 7.98
C ILE A 7 -3.73 1.13 9.48
N PRO A 8 -2.76 0.86 10.36
CA PRO A 8 -2.92 1.03 11.79
C PRO A 8 -2.89 2.51 12.19
N SER A 9 -3.71 2.87 13.18
CA SER A 9 -3.59 4.11 13.93
C SER A 9 -2.92 3.79 15.26
N LEU A 10 -1.72 4.34 15.50
CA LEU A 10 -0.95 4.05 16.70
C LEU A 10 -1.31 5.01 17.83
N GLN A 11 -1.13 4.56 19.07
CA GLN A 11 -1.14 5.43 20.24
C GLN A 11 0.10 6.34 20.26
N ASP A 12 -0.04 7.52 20.82
CA ASP A 12 1.09 8.44 21.00
C ASP A 12 2.25 7.77 21.74
N GLY A 13 3.46 7.92 21.22
CA GLY A 13 4.69 7.36 21.79
C GLY A 13 4.87 5.85 21.58
N LYS A 14 3.98 5.16 20.86
CA LYS A 14 4.06 3.70 20.61
C LYS A 14 4.73 3.33 19.29
N LYS A 15 5.20 4.28 18.51
CA LYS A 15 5.81 4.07 17.20
C LYS A 15 6.97 3.07 17.23
N ASP A 16 7.94 3.28 18.12
CA ASP A 16 9.14 2.42 18.16
C ASP A 16 8.82 0.99 18.62
N GLU A 17 7.91 0.85 19.59
CA GLU A 17 7.41 -0.46 20.04
C GLU A 17 6.68 -1.18 18.90
N ALA A 18 5.83 -0.47 18.14
CA ALA A 18 5.13 -1.03 16.99
C ALA A 18 6.10 -1.44 15.87
N ILE A 19 7.14 -0.66 15.57
CA ILE A 19 8.19 -1.00 14.61
C ILE A 19 8.92 -2.30 15.04
N SER A 20 9.31 -2.40 16.30
CA SER A 20 9.97 -3.59 16.85
C SER A 20 9.06 -4.82 16.75
N PHE A 21 7.79 -4.66 17.12
CA PHE A 21 6.79 -5.72 16.99
C PHE A 21 6.66 -6.22 15.53
N VAL A 22 6.56 -5.29 14.56
CA VAL A 22 6.50 -5.68 13.13
C VAL A 22 7.75 -6.45 12.73
N LYS A 23 8.94 -5.98 13.05
CA LYS A 23 10.21 -6.61 12.66
C LYS A 23 10.44 -7.97 13.30
N GLU A 24 10.17 -8.09 14.60
CA GLU A 24 10.55 -9.26 15.39
C GLU A 24 9.45 -10.32 15.44
N ARG A 25 8.19 -9.89 15.43
CA ARG A 25 7.03 -10.78 15.58
C ARG A 25 6.32 -11.02 14.25
N VAL A 26 5.90 -9.93 13.57
CA VAL A 26 5.10 -10.06 12.36
C VAL A 26 5.91 -10.67 11.23
N MET A 27 7.06 -10.08 10.90
CA MET A 27 7.91 -10.58 9.80
C MET A 27 8.36 -12.02 10.03
N THR A 28 8.69 -12.39 11.28
CA THR A 28 9.09 -13.76 11.63
C THR A 28 7.94 -14.75 11.52
N GLU A 29 6.74 -14.38 12.00
CA GLU A 29 5.56 -15.23 11.96
C GLU A 29 5.13 -15.57 10.53
N PHE A 30 5.27 -14.60 9.62
CA PHE A 30 4.86 -14.77 8.23
C PHE A 30 5.98 -15.24 7.31
N ASP A 31 7.22 -15.36 7.80
CA ASP A 31 8.31 -15.94 7.01
C ASP A 31 7.97 -17.36 6.59
N ASN A 32 8.24 -17.68 5.32
CA ASN A 32 7.94 -18.97 4.71
C ASN A 32 6.44 -19.40 4.77
N THR A 33 5.52 -18.45 4.89
CA THR A 33 4.09 -18.73 4.82
C THR A 33 3.69 -19.13 3.39
N PRO A 34 3.09 -20.32 3.17
CA PRO A 34 2.66 -20.76 1.85
C PRO A 34 1.68 -19.75 1.23
N GLY A 35 1.89 -19.43 -0.05
CA GLY A 35 1.04 -18.50 -0.79
C GLY A 35 1.23 -17.02 -0.47
N LEU A 36 2.07 -16.64 0.50
CA LEU A 36 2.50 -15.28 0.72
C LEU A 36 3.68 -14.95 -0.20
N LEU A 37 3.51 -13.98 -1.09
CA LEU A 37 4.52 -13.58 -2.08
C LEU A 37 5.45 -12.51 -1.55
N SER A 38 4.91 -11.52 -0.83
CA SER A 38 5.70 -10.44 -0.23
C SER A 38 4.96 -9.78 0.91
N MET A 39 5.73 -9.14 1.80
CA MET A 39 5.22 -8.26 2.85
C MET A 39 6.08 -7.01 2.94
N THR A 40 5.43 -5.86 3.04
CA THR A 40 6.07 -4.55 3.17
C THR A 40 5.42 -3.80 4.32
N ALA A 41 6.22 -3.07 5.10
CA ALA A 41 5.74 -2.17 6.15
C ALA A 41 6.42 -0.81 6.00
N ALA A 42 5.66 0.26 6.17
CA ALA A 42 6.13 1.63 6.15
C ALA A 42 5.52 2.43 7.31
N ILE A 43 6.26 3.41 7.80
CA ILE A 43 5.76 4.42 8.73
C ILE A 43 5.43 5.67 7.92
N THR A 44 4.22 6.19 8.11
CA THR A 44 3.70 7.36 7.40
C THR A 44 3.49 8.58 8.32
N GLY A 45 3.90 8.45 9.58
CA GLY A 45 3.79 9.53 10.57
C GLY A 45 4.13 9.04 11.99
N GLU A 46 3.92 9.87 12.99
CA GLU A 46 4.18 9.51 14.39
C GLU A 46 3.16 8.49 14.92
N THR A 47 1.94 8.53 14.41
CA THR A 47 0.82 7.68 14.86
C THR A 47 0.21 6.85 13.73
N SER A 48 0.89 6.71 12.60
CA SER A 48 0.36 5.97 11.45
C SER A 48 1.42 5.13 10.74
N GLY A 49 0.96 4.06 10.12
CA GLY A 49 1.78 3.18 9.29
C GLY A 49 0.95 2.47 8.24
N ILE A 50 1.60 1.70 7.40
CA ILE A 50 1.00 0.85 6.39
C ILE A 50 1.69 -0.50 6.44
N ASN A 51 0.91 -1.57 6.46
CA ASN A 51 1.40 -2.92 6.19
C ASN A 51 0.68 -3.43 4.94
N MET A 52 1.44 -3.90 3.97
CA MET A 52 0.93 -4.44 2.72
C MET A 52 1.46 -5.84 2.50
N ALA A 53 0.58 -6.79 2.26
CA ALA A 53 0.92 -8.18 1.95
C ALA A 53 0.30 -8.57 0.61
N ALA A 54 1.10 -9.23 -0.23
CA ALA A 54 0.70 -9.82 -1.50
C ALA A 54 0.64 -11.34 -1.39
N TYR A 55 -0.45 -11.93 -1.86
CA TYR A 55 -0.71 -13.36 -1.84
C TYR A 55 -0.91 -13.90 -3.27
N GLU A 56 -0.67 -15.18 -3.47
CA GLU A 56 -0.95 -15.85 -4.75
C GLU A 56 -2.43 -15.74 -5.13
N SER A 57 -3.33 -15.89 -4.13
CA SER A 57 -4.78 -15.79 -4.30
C SER A 57 -5.48 -15.38 -3.01
N LYS A 58 -6.79 -15.09 -3.09
CA LYS A 58 -7.66 -14.85 -1.95
C LYS A 58 -7.69 -16.05 -1.00
N GLU A 59 -7.77 -17.26 -1.54
CA GLU A 59 -7.79 -18.51 -0.76
C GLU A 59 -6.49 -18.69 0.03
N ALA A 60 -5.34 -18.32 -0.56
CA ALA A 60 -4.07 -18.35 0.15
C ALA A 60 -4.07 -17.40 1.36
N MET A 61 -4.60 -16.19 1.23
CA MET A 61 -4.78 -15.26 2.36
C MET A 61 -5.76 -15.82 3.40
N GLU A 62 -6.90 -16.36 2.98
CA GLU A 62 -7.93 -16.91 3.87
C GLU A 62 -7.42 -18.14 4.64
N SER A 63 -6.53 -18.92 4.05
CA SER A 63 -5.93 -20.10 4.70
C SER A 63 -5.11 -19.77 5.95
N ILE A 64 -4.69 -18.52 6.10
CA ILE A 64 -3.91 -18.03 7.25
C ILE A 64 -4.67 -16.99 8.10
N ALA A 65 -6.00 -16.92 7.94
CA ALA A 65 -6.83 -15.93 8.63
C ALA A 65 -6.66 -15.95 10.16
N ASP A 66 -6.58 -17.13 10.77
CA ASP A 66 -6.38 -17.28 12.23
C ASP A 66 -5.02 -16.68 12.67
N LYS A 67 -3.97 -16.90 11.87
CA LYS A 67 -2.65 -16.32 12.10
C LYS A 67 -2.71 -14.79 12.03
N ILE A 68 -3.38 -14.24 11.02
CA ILE A 68 -3.59 -12.79 10.87
C ILE A 68 -4.34 -12.23 12.08
N GLN A 69 -5.43 -12.88 12.51
CA GLN A 69 -6.23 -12.44 13.66
C GLN A 69 -5.40 -12.45 14.96
N THR A 70 -4.59 -13.48 15.16
CA THR A 70 -3.70 -13.57 16.33
C THR A 70 -2.73 -12.39 16.39
N VAL A 71 -2.05 -12.10 15.27
CA VAL A 71 -1.10 -10.98 15.19
C VAL A 71 -1.79 -9.62 15.36
N LEU A 72 -2.98 -9.44 14.79
CA LEU A 72 -3.76 -8.21 14.99
C LEU A 72 -4.20 -8.02 16.45
N ALA A 73 -4.58 -9.10 17.14
CA ALA A 73 -4.93 -9.05 18.55
C ALA A 73 -3.71 -8.68 19.43
N GLU A 74 -2.54 -9.22 19.13
CA GLU A 74 -1.28 -8.85 19.80
C GLU A 74 -0.91 -7.37 19.53
N ALA A 75 -1.11 -6.90 18.29
CA ALA A 75 -0.83 -5.51 17.90
C ALA A 75 -1.78 -4.48 18.52
N ALA A 76 -2.95 -4.89 19.03
CA ALA A 76 -3.96 -3.99 19.57
C ALA A 76 -3.44 -3.12 20.73
N VAL A 77 -2.43 -3.58 21.45
CA VAL A 77 -1.81 -2.81 22.56
C VAL A 77 -1.06 -1.54 22.10
N PHE A 78 -0.74 -1.46 20.82
CA PHE A 78 -0.08 -0.30 20.21
C PHE A 78 -1.05 0.61 19.48
N MET A 79 -2.29 0.17 19.24
CA MET A 79 -3.27 0.88 18.43
C MET A 79 -4.19 1.76 19.27
N SER A 80 -4.53 2.93 18.73
CA SER A 80 -5.54 3.85 19.30
C SER A 80 -6.96 3.55 18.81
N ALA A 81 -7.08 2.85 17.67
CA ALA A 81 -8.33 2.43 17.05
C ALA A 81 -8.10 1.13 16.24
N PRO A 82 -9.17 0.38 15.91
CA PRO A 82 -9.07 -0.72 14.96
C PRO A 82 -8.43 -0.24 13.63
N PRO A 83 -7.54 -1.04 13.02
CA PRO A 83 -6.91 -0.64 11.76
C PRO A 83 -7.93 -0.59 10.62
N VAL A 84 -7.73 0.32 9.68
CA VAL A 84 -8.42 0.27 8.39
C VAL A 84 -7.80 -0.82 7.55
N ILE A 85 -8.63 -1.64 6.90
CA ILE A 85 -8.19 -2.77 6.09
C ILE A 85 -8.84 -2.67 4.71
N TYR A 86 -8.01 -2.76 3.68
CA TYR A 86 -8.43 -2.91 2.29
C TYR A 86 -7.89 -4.21 1.72
N GLN A 87 -8.67 -4.85 0.86
CA GLN A 87 -8.24 -6.09 0.23
C GLN A 87 -8.90 -6.28 -1.14
N GLY A 88 -8.17 -6.88 -2.07
CA GLY A 88 -8.69 -7.09 -3.41
C GLY A 88 -7.69 -7.74 -4.36
N ASP A 89 -8.19 -8.15 -5.51
CA ASP A 89 -7.34 -8.59 -6.61
C ASP A 89 -6.58 -7.43 -7.24
N ALA A 90 -5.33 -7.68 -7.64
CA ALA A 90 -4.55 -6.70 -8.38
C ALA A 90 -5.22 -6.41 -9.72
N VAL A 91 -5.61 -5.15 -9.93
CA VAL A 91 -6.13 -4.66 -11.22
C VAL A 91 -5.04 -4.05 -12.09
N PHE A 92 -3.97 -3.63 -11.45
CA PHE A 92 -2.75 -3.13 -12.06
C PHE A 92 -1.55 -3.47 -11.17
N GLY A 93 -0.40 -3.75 -11.78
CA GLY A 93 0.84 -3.94 -11.03
C GLY A 93 2.03 -4.11 -11.96
N LYS A 94 3.15 -3.44 -11.65
CA LYS A 94 4.38 -3.50 -12.42
C LYS A 94 5.60 -3.38 -11.50
N VAL A 95 6.59 -4.22 -11.73
CA VAL A 95 7.92 -4.15 -11.10
C VAL A 95 8.87 -3.54 -12.11
N TYR A 96 9.48 -2.41 -11.75
CA TYR A 96 10.45 -1.70 -12.58
C TYR A 96 11.89 -2.05 -12.20
N GLN A 97 12.12 -2.23 -10.89
CA GLN A 97 13.42 -2.66 -10.36
C GLN A 97 13.20 -3.79 -9.37
N THR A 98 13.96 -4.86 -9.51
CA THR A 98 13.93 -5.94 -8.53
C THR A 98 14.65 -5.50 -7.27
N ILE A 99 13.93 -5.41 -6.17
CA ILE A 99 14.53 -5.20 -4.85
C ILE A 99 15.07 -6.56 -4.38
N GLY A 100 16.39 -6.69 -4.32
CA GLY A 100 17.02 -7.91 -3.80
C GLY A 100 16.66 -8.12 -2.32
N LYS A 101 16.42 -9.36 -1.91
CA LYS A 101 16.11 -9.71 -0.50
C LYS A 101 17.19 -9.24 0.49
N ASP A 102 18.41 -9.04 0.02
CA ASP A 102 19.57 -8.63 0.81
C ASP A 102 19.86 -7.12 0.76
N GLU A 103 19.19 -6.38 -0.11
CA GLU A 103 19.36 -4.93 -0.20
C GLU A 103 18.43 -4.22 0.80
N LYS A 104 18.96 -3.90 1.99
CA LYS A 104 18.31 -3.06 3.00
C LYS A 104 18.32 -1.58 2.60
N LYS A 105 17.98 -1.24 1.36
CA LYS A 105 17.78 0.17 1.01
C LYS A 105 16.40 0.59 1.52
N PRO A 106 16.31 1.69 2.28
CA PRO A 106 15.01 2.24 2.64
C PRO A 106 14.29 2.62 1.35
N GLY A 107 13.07 2.12 1.19
CA GLY A 107 12.15 2.56 0.14
C GLY A 107 11.21 3.62 0.68
N TYR A 108 10.68 4.43 -0.20
CA TYR A 108 9.65 5.42 0.11
C TYR A 108 8.35 4.93 -0.51
N LEU A 109 7.32 4.80 0.32
CA LEU A 109 6.00 4.33 -0.09
C LEU A 109 5.05 5.52 -0.21
N ARG A 110 4.38 5.63 -1.36
CA ARG A 110 3.20 6.46 -1.52
C ARG A 110 1.99 5.55 -1.73
N LEU A 111 0.95 5.72 -0.92
CA LEU A 111 -0.33 5.03 -1.05
C LEU A 111 -1.42 6.08 -1.20
N VAL A 112 -2.33 5.88 -2.15
CA VAL A 112 -3.49 6.74 -2.39
C VAL A 112 -4.75 5.93 -2.29
N VAL A 113 -5.73 6.45 -1.57
CA VAL A 113 -7.05 5.86 -1.37
C VAL A 113 -8.11 6.83 -1.84
N GLY A 114 -9.05 6.38 -2.65
CA GLY A 114 -10.18 7.18 -3.12
C GLY A 114 -11.41 6.31 -3.38
N VAL A 115 -12.59 6.85 -3.12
CA VAL A 115 -13.86 6.17 -3.45
C VAL A 115 -14.20 6.46 -4.90
N ALA A 116 -14.06 5.45 -5.76
CA ALA A 116 -14.34 5.59 -7.19
C ALA A 116 -15.85 5.72 -7.45
N LYS A 117 -16.22 6.64 -8.33
CA LYS A 117 -17.58 6.72 -8.89
C LYS A 117 -17.83 5.59 -9.89
N ASP A 118 -16.80 5.26 -10.65
CA ASP A 118 -16.77 4.18 -11.63
C ASP A 118 -15.36 3.57 -11.65
N ASN A 119 -15.25 2.30 -11.30
CA ASN A 119 -13.97 1.58 -11.25
C ASN A 119 -13.30 1.50 -12.63
N ASP A 120 -14.08 1.35 -13.71
CA ASP A 120 -13.55 1.28 -15.07
C ASP A 120 -12.98 2.64 -15.51
N ALA A 121 -13.65 3.75 -15.17
CA ALA A 121 -13.14 5.09 -15.42
C ALA A 121 -11.82 5.35 -14.70
N VAL A 122 -11.72 5.00 -13.41
CA VAL A 122 -10.48 5.13 -12.63
C VAL A 122 -9.38 4.23 -13.20
N LEU A 123 -9.69 3.00 -13.61
CA LEU A 123 -8.71 2.10 -14.22
C LEU A 123 -8.20 2.63 -15.57
N ASN A 124 -9.07 3.22 -16.39
CA ASN A 124 -8.67 3.87 -17.63
C ASN A 124 -7.78 5.10 -17.36
N PHE A 125 -8.13 5.93 -16.38
CA PHE A 125 -7.27 7.04 -15.94
C PHE A 125 -5.88 6.54 -15.51
N ILE A 126 -5.80 5.46 -14.73
CA ILE A 126 -4.52 4.87 -14.33
C ILE A 126 -3.71 4.46 -15.56
N LYS A 127 -4.31 3.78 -16.54
CA LYS A 127 -3.61 3.31 -17.74
C LYS A 127 -3.18 4.44 -18.67
N GLU A 128 -4.01 5.46 -18.85
CA GLU A 128 -3.79 6.50 -19.85
C GLU A 128 -2.98 7.68 -19.32
N LYS A 129 -3.08 7.99 -18.03
CA LYS A 129 -2.44 9.18 -17.43
C LYS A 129 -1.37 8.83 -16.40
N VAL A 130 -1.64 7.86 -15.52
CA VAL A 130 -0.72 7.53 -14.41
C VAL A 130 0.43 6.64 -14.89
N GLN A 131 0.13 5.62 -15.68
CA GLN A 131 1.14 4.67 -16.15
C GLN A 131 2.26 5.34 -16.96
N PRO A 132 2.02 6.25 -17.90
CA PRO A 132 3.07 6.96 -18.62
C PRO A 132 4.00 7.76 -17.67
N ILE A 133 3.44 8.42 -16.66
CA ILE A 133 4.25 9.14 -15.66
C ILE A 133 5.18 8.17 -14.93
N TYR A 134 4.67 7.01 -14.53
CA TYR A 134 5.47 5.99 -13.87
C TYR A 134 6.56 5.40 -14.78
N GLU A 135 6.29 5.26 -16.08
CA GLU A 135 7.26 4.73 -17.06
C GLU A 135 8.42 5.69 -17.33
N GLU A 136 8.18 6.98 -17.19
CA GLU A 136 9.18 8.04 -17.36
C GLU A 136 9.89 8.41 -16.04
N SER A 137 9.38 7.96 -14.90
CA SER A 137 9.93 8.33 -13.59
C SER A 137 11.19 7.53 -13.26
N GLU A 138 12.26 8.23 -12.86
CA GLU A 138 13.44 7.60 -12.28
C GLU A 138 13.17 7.17 -10.83
N GLY A 139 13.83 6.09 -10.39
CA GLY A 139 13.78 5.62 -9.01
C GLY A 139 12.50 4.86 -8.61
N LEU A 140 11.51 4.72 -9.50
CA LEU A 140 10.34 3.88 -9.24
C LEU A 140 10.73 2.40 -9.25
N GLN A 141 10.39 1.70 -8.17
CA GLN A 141 10.72 0.29 -8.00
C GLN A 141 9.50 -0.60 -8.31
N ILE A 142 8.39 -0.34 -7.66
CA ILE A 142 7.16 -1.13 -7.77
C ILE A 142 5.95 -0.19 -7.75
N THR A 143 4.93 -0.53 -8.52
CA THR A 143 3.60 0.10 -8.40
C THR A 143 2.51 -0.94 -8.53
N GLY A 144 1.33 -0.63 -7.98
CA GLY A 144 0.15 -1.46 -8.11
C GLY A 144 -1.13 -0.77 -7.69
N ALA A 145 -2.26 -1.40 -8.00
CA ALA A 145 -3.57 -0.97 -7.56
C ALA A 145 -4.52 -2.15 -7.37
N ILE A 146 -5.45 -1.97 -6.44
CA ILE A 146 -6.60 -2.85 -6.21
C ILE A 146 -7.87 -2.01 -6.13
N PHE A 147 -9.02 -2.68 -6.25
CA PHE A 147 -10.29 -2.18 -5.73
C PHE A 147 -10.76 -3.07 -4.58
N ASP A 148 -11.21 -2.44 -3.49
CA ASP A 148 -12.02 -3.04 -2.43
C ASP A 148 -13.44 -2.46 -2.59
N GLU A 149 -14.32 -3.22 -3.22
CA GLU A 149 -15.61 -2.73 -3.72
C GLU A 149 -15.43 -1.54 -4.68
N ASN A 150 -15.85 -0.33 -4.27
CA ASN A 150 -15.67 0.92 -5.01
C ASN A 150 -14.52 1.79 -4.47
N THR A 151 -13.76 1.29 -3.49
CA THR A 151 -12.59 2.00 -3.00
C THR A 151 -11.37 1.60 -3.82
N GLY A 152 -10.81 2.54 -4.56
CA GLY A 152 -9.56 2.36 -5.28
C GLY A 152 -8.37 2.62 -4.35
N ILE A 153 -7.41 1.71 -4.33
CA ILE A 153 -6.17 1.85 -3.59
C ILE A 153 -5.02 1.64 -4.57
N SER A 154 -4.18 2.66 -4.72
CA SER A 154 -2.96 2.56 -5.51
C SER A 154 -1.73 2.84 -4.66
N TRP A 155 -0.63 2.19 -4.98
CA TRP A 155 0.65 2.40 -4.30
C TRP A 155 1.82 2.45 -5.27
N SER A 156 2.89 3.11 -4.82
CA SER A 156 4.18 3.14 -5.50
C SER A 156 5.30 3.14 -4.47
N ILE A 157 6.39 2.41 -4.77
CA ILE A 157 7.58 2.32 -3.94
C ILE A 157 8.76 2.88 -4.73
N TRP A 158 9.53 3.75 -4.10
CA TRP A 158 10.59 4.56 -4.70
C TRP A 158 11.91 4.35 -3.97
N ASP A 159 13.02 4.57 -4.65
CA ASP A 159 14.38 4.51 -4.07
C ASP A 159 14.76 5.79 -3.31
N SER A 160 14.07 6.91 -3.56
CA SER A 160 14.32 8.18 -2.90
C SER A 160 13.03 8.98 -2.69
N GLN A 161 13.00 9.79 -1.64
CA GLN A 161 11.91 10.71 -1.39
C GLN A 161 11.79 11.77 -2.50
N ALA A 162 12.91 12.28 -3.00
CA ALA A 162 12.90 13.29 -4.05
C ALA A 162 12.21 12.80 -5.33
N ALA A 163 12.50 11.56 -5.76
CA ALA A 163 11.85 10.94 -6.92
C ALA A 163 10.34 10.74 -6.67
N MET A 164 9.97 10.30 -5.46
CA MET A 164 8.56 10.17 -5.07
C MET A 164 7.82 11.51 -5.10
N ASP A 165 8.43 12.58 -4.56
CA ASP A 165 7.81 13.91 -4.50
C ASP A 165 7.65 14.53 -5.89
N GLU A 166 8.63 14.34 -6.79
CA GLU A 166 8.55 14.76 -8.18
C GLU A 166 7.39 14.06 -8.91
N ALA A 167 7.33 12.74 -8.83
CA ALA A 167 6.24 11.98 -9.42
C ALA A 167 4.88 12.33 -8.80
N ALA A 168 4.80 12.55 -7.48
CA ALA A 168 3.57 12.96 -6.81
C ALA A 168 3.01 14.28 -7.38
N THR A 169 3.89 15.23 -7.71
CA THR A 169 3.49 16.50 -8.35
C THR A 169 2.91 16.26 -9.75
N GLN A 170 3.53 15.40 -10.56
CA GLN A 170 3.04 15.07 -11.90
C GLN A 170 1.71 14.33 -11.84
N LEU A 171 1.57 13.39 -10.92
CA LEU A 171 0.33 12.62 -10.69
C LEU A 171 -0.81 13.53 -10.23
N GLN A 172 -0.54 14.50 -9.36
CA GLN A 172 -1.55 15.49 -8.95
C GLN A 172 -1.99 16.36 -10.13
N ASN A 173 -1.07 16.85 -10.95
CA ASN A 173 -1.40 17.62 -12.15
C ASN A 173 -2.26 16.78 -13.14
N ALA A 174 -1.96 15.50 -13.30
CA ALA A 174 -2.77 14.61 -14.13
C ALA A 174 -4.20 14.44 -13.57
N LEU A 175 -4.33 14.28 -12.26
CA LEU A 175 -5.62 14.18 -11.60
C LEU A 175 -6.42 15.48 -11.71
N ASP A 176 -5.79 16.62 -11.50
CA ASP A 176 -6.41 17.94 -11.63
C ASP A 176 -6.91 18.20 -13.06
N SER A 177 -6.18 17.68 -14.08
CA SER A 177 -6.56 17.84 -15.49
C SER A 177 -7.83 17.09 -15.89
N GLU A 178 -8.16 16.00 -15.20
CA GLU A 178 -9.37 15.18 -15.46
C GLU A 178 -10.54 15.56 -14.54
N SER A 179 -10.38 16.55 -13.65
CA SER A 179 -11.30 16.82 -12.55
C SER A 179 -11.41 15.63 -11.57
N GLU A 180 -10.68 15.66 -10.47
CA GLU A 180 -10.74 14.62 -9.43
C GLU A 180 -12.18 14.27 -9.05
N SER A 181 -13.06 15.29 -9.03
CA SER A 181 -14.48 15.13 -8.74
C SER A 181 -15.25 14.30 -9.77
N ASP A 182 -14.73 14.07 -10.96
CA ASP A 182 -15.40 13.21 -11.96
C ASP A 182 -15.05 11.74 -11.77
N LEU A 183 -13.88 11.45 -11.20
CA LEU A 183 -13.38 10.11 -10.94
C LEU A 183 -13.76 9.59 -9.55
N PHE A 184 -13.75 10.46 -8.53
CA PHE A 184 -13.89 10.08 -7.13
C PHE A 184 -15.03 10.82 -6.41
N ASP A 185 -15.62 10.15 -5.43
CA ASP A 185 -16.53 10.74 -4.45
C ASP A 185 -15.74 11.36 -3.31
N GLY A 186 -15.58 12.69 -3.34
CA GLY A 186 -14.75 13.43 -2.39
C GLY A 186 -13.26 13.43 -2.77
N ALA A 187 -12.44 13.99 -1.89
CA ALA A 187 -11.00 14.05 -2.09
C ALA A 187 -10.31 12.71 -1.83
N THR A 188 -9.28 12.40 -2.60
CA THR A 188 -8.40 11.27 -2.34
C THR A 188 -7.51 11.53 -1.13
N VAL A 189 -7.13 10.46 -0.41
CA VAL A 189 -6.22 10.52 0.74
C VAL A 189 -4.89 9.89 0.36
N ALA A 190 -3.80 10.63 0.52
CA ALA A 190 -2.45 10.13 0.29
C ALA A 190 -1.70 9.90 1.60
N TYR A 191 -1.00 8.78 1.70
CA TYR A 191 -0.06 8.43 2.78
C TYR A 191 1.35 8.36 2.18
N MET A 192 2.31 9.03 2.82
CA MET A 192 3.69 9.11 2.37
C MET A 192 4.67 8.90 3.52
#